data_489216f46c252fc59add5c2f7d77cea8
#
_entry.id   489216f46c252fc59add5c2f7d77cea8
#
_cell.length_a   1.000
_cell.length_b   1.000
_cell.length_c   1.000
_cell.angle_alpha   90.00
_cell.angle_beta   90.00
_cell.angle_gamma   90.00
#
_symmetry.space_group_name_H-M   'P 1'
#
loop_
_entity.id
_entity.type
_entity.pdbx_description
1 polymer ?
#
loop_
_entity_poly.entity_id
_entity_poly.type
_entity_poly.pdbx_seq_one_letter_code
_entity_poly.pdbx_strand_id
1 'polypeptide(L)'
;MSDDTPRRRGTTDGLDEALDLSPGRFLHAIYALFYNKAFGLVLILLTGLLSLIGVLLPQKPPNIAGNPERQAAWLDKVRGGTGGWTSILDALGFFSMFSSIPFLVVMGLLAVSIIACTTHRIPVIWKAARHPHVRVKPRFFDVAGLRTRFFTSREPDDALDVIVADARRHGLRVIRDDKGPGRGAYLDRNAWMPFGTVLAHTAFVVIMAGFVVSSLTGFRDERFALTIGYPREVGHGTGLVAEATGFRDTYYENGAP
;
A
#
# COMPACT_ATOMS: atom_id res chain seq x y z
N MET A 1 13.08 64.10 -11.92
CA MET A 1 11.66 64.01 -11.49
C MET A 1 11.14 62.75 -12.06
N SER A 2 11.32 61.64 -11.32
CA SER A 2 10.97 60.27 -11.70
C SER A 2 9.50 60.04 -11.33
N ASP A 3 8.69 59.77 -12.33
CA ASP A 3 7.27 59.46 -12.18
C ASP A 3 7.13 57.98 -11.71
N ASP A 4 6.95 57.82 -10.42
CA ASP A 4 6.80 56.52 -9.76
C ASP A 4 5.28 56.31 -9.50
N THR A 5 4.54 56.10 -10.59
CA THR A 5 3.14 55.69 -10.49
C THR A 5 3.07 54.22 -10.15
N PRO A 6 2.44 53.81 -9.01
CA PRO A 6 2.28 52.43 -8.69
C PRO A 6 1.29 51.77 -9.69
N ARG A 7 1.80 50.84 -10.51
CA ARG A 7 0.95 50.00 -11.36
C ARG A 7 -0.06 49.25 -10.46
N ARG A 8 -1.32 49.61 -10.58
CA ARG A 8 -2.44 48.82 -10.03
C ARG A 8 -2.37 47.45 -10.65
N ARG A 9 -1.97 46.44 -9.86
CA ARG A 9 -2.15 45.02 -10.25
C ARG A 9 -3.63 44.79 -10.47
N GLY A 10 -4.00 44.46 -11.69
CA GLY A 10 -5.34 43.98 -12.02
C GLY A 10 -5.67 42.70 -11.24
N THR A 11 -6.90 42.55 -10.82
CA THR A 11 -7.38 41.38 -10.06
C THR A 11 -7.27 40.04 -10.84
N THR A 12 -6.93 40.06 -12.11
CA THR A 12 -6.72 38.92 -13.00
C THR A 12 -5.29 38.41 -13.03
N ASP A 13 -4.26 39.28 -12.75
CA ASP A 13 -2.85 38.90 -12.81
C ASP A 13 -2.47 37.83 -11.77
N GLY A 14 -3.21 37.74 -10.66
CA GLY A 14 -2.97 36.72 -9.64
C GLY A 14 -3.55 35.34 -9.94
N LEU A 15 -4.56 35.28 -10.83
CA LEU A 15 -5.16 34.02 -11.24
C LEU A 15 -4.36 33.39 -12.41
N ASP A 16 -3.78 34.20 -13.28
CA ASP A 16 -2.98 33.71 -14.40
C ASP A 16 -1.58 33.22 -13.93
N GLU A 17 -0.99 33.85 -12.89
CA GLU A 17 0.22 33.32 -12.23
C GLU A 17 -0.03 32.00 -11.46
N ALA A 18 -1.27 31.77 -10.97
CA ALA A 18 -1.66 30.54 -10.30
C ALA A 18 -1.91 29.39 -11.28
N LEU A 19 -2.12 29.69 -12.56
CA LEU A 19 -2.42 28.73 -13.64
C LEU A 19 -1.25 28.53 -14.60
N ASP A 20 0.00 28.76 -14.14
CA ASP A 20 1.16 28.38 -14.93
C ASP A 20 1.24 26.85 -15.01
N LEU A 21 0.54 26.32 -15.99
CA LEU A 21 0.45 24.89 -16.35
C LEU A 21 1.68 24.45 -17.15
N SER A 22 2.88 24.85 -16.72
CA SER A 22 4.07 24.23 -17.32
C SER A 22 4.00 22.72 -17.07
N PRO A 23 4.28 21.86 -18.09
CA PRO A 23 4.16 20.40 -17.96
C PRO A 23 4.91 19.85 -16.74
N GLY A 24 6.03 20.46 -16.37
CA GLY A 24 6.81 20.06 -15.21
C GLY A 24 6.11 20.35 -13.87
N ARG A 25 5.44 21.50 -13.74
CA ARG A 25 4.67 21.84 -12.53
C ARG A 25 3.43 20.97 -12.40
N PHE A 26 2.76 20.67 -13.50
CA PHE A 26 1.60 19.79 -13.52
C PHE A 26 1.97 18.37 -13.06
N LEU A 27 3.03 17.79 -13.64
CA LEU A 27 3.52 16.47 -13.22
C LEU A 27 3.96 16.45 -11.75
N HIS A 28 4.60 17.53 -11.29
CA HIS A 28 4.98 17.65 -9.88
C HIS A 28 3.75 17.74 -8.95
N ALA A 29 2.70 18.46 -9.34
CA ALA A 29 1.46 18.56 -8.58
C ALA A 29 0.75 17.21 -8.50
N ILE A 30 0.69 16.46 -9.61
CA ILE A 30 0.16 15.08 -9.64
C ILE A 30 0.97 14.18 -8.69
N TYR A 31 2.29 14.20 -8.81
CA TYR A 31 3.16 13.41 -7.92
C TYR A 31 2.96 13.80 -6.45
N ALA A 32 2.83 15.10 -6.16
CA ALA A 32 2.56 15.62 -4.82
C ALA A 32 1.23 15.13 -4.26
N LEU A 33 0.19 15.04 -5.10
CA LEU A 33 -1.09 14.46 -4.72
C LEU A 33 -0.94 12.98 -4.33
N PHE A 34 -0.22 12.20 -5.13
CA PHE A 34 -0.07 10.77 -4.89
C PHE A 34 0.77 10.43 -3.66
N TYR A 35 1.79 11.22 -3.30
CA TYR A 35 2.51 10.99 -2.04
C TYR A 35 1.87 11.68 -0.82
N ASN A 36 0.73 12.35 -0.99
CA ASN A 36 -0.02 12.95 0.11
C ASN A 36 -0.65 11.84 0.96
N LYS A 37 -0.34 11.83 2.25
CA LYS A 37 -0.82 10.81 3.19
C LYS A 37 -2.35 10.80 3.32
N ALA A 38 -3.00 11.96 3.29
CA ALA A 38 -4.45 12.06 3.38
C ALA A 38 -5.12 11.46 2.14
N PHE A 39 -4.59 11.72 0.95
CA PHE A 39 -5.08 11.12 -0.29
C PHE A 39 -4.93 9.59 -0.27
N GLY A 40 -3.76 9.07 0.13
CA GLY A 40 -3.57 7.63 0.29
C GLY A 40 -4.54 6.99 1.29
N LEU A 41 -4.79 7.65 2.43
CA LEU A 41 -5.75 7.17 3.42
C LEU A 41 -7.18 7.12 2.85
N VAL A 42 -7.60 8.14 2.11
CA VAL A 42 -8.92 8.16 1.44
C VAL A 42 -9.03 6.99 0.46
N LEU A 43 -8.00 6.71 -0.34
CA LEU A 43 -8.00 5.58 -1.27
C LEU A 43 -8.10 4.24 -0.54
N ILE A 44 -7.40 4.07 0.60
CA ILE A 44 -7.49 2.86 1.44
C ILE A 44 -8.92 2.68 1.96
N LEU A 45 -9.52 3.75 2.51
CA LEU A 45 -10.88 3.69 3.03
C LEU A 45 -11.89 3.39 1.93
N LEU A 46 -11.74 4.00 0.76
CA LEU A 46 -12.61 3.76 -0.40
C LEU A 46 -12.48 2.32 -0.89
N THR A 47 -11.25 1.81 -1.03
CA THR A 47 -11.01 0.42 -1.41
C THR A 47 -11.61 -0.54 -0.40
N GLY A 48 -11.44 -0.26 0.91
CA GLY A 48 -12.02 -1.06 1.98
C GLY A 48 -13.55 -1.06 1.95
N LEU A 49 -14.17 0.11 1.70
CA LEU A 49 -15.63 0.22 1.57
C LEU A 49 -16.16 -0.56 0.36
N LEU A 50 -15.54 -0.39 -0.81
CA LEU A 50 -15.91 -1.14 -2.00
C LEU A 50 -15.75 -2.65 -1.81
N SER A 51 -14.64 -3.07 -1.16
CA SER A 51 -14.41 -4.48 -0.84
C SER A 51 -15.46 -5.02 0.13
N LEU A 52 -15.83 -4.24 1.15
CA LEU A 52 -16.89 -4.61 2.09
C LEU A 52 -18.23 -4.80 1.37
N ILE A 53 -18.61 -3.87 0.51
CA ILE A 53 -19.82 -3.99 -0.31
C ILE A 53 -19.75 -5.25 -1.19
N GLY A 54 -18.58 -5.50 -1.84
CA GLY A 54 -18.39 -6.69 -2.68
C GLY A 54 -18.49 -8.00 -1.92
N VAL A 55 -18.14 -8.03 -0.64
CA VAL A 55 -18.28 -9.23 0.20
C VAL A 55 -19.71 -9.39 0.72
N LEU A 56 -20.41 -8.30 1.02
CA LEU A 56 -21.80 -8.35 1.54
C LEU A 56 -22.82 -8.66 0.46
N LEU A 57 -22.57 -8.26 -0.79
CA LEU A 57 -23.48 -8.54 -1.90
C LEU A 57 -23.13 -9.88 -2.59
N PRO A 58 -24.15 -10.62 -3.03
CA PRO A 58 -23.91 -11.84 -3.80
C PRO A 58 -23.18 -11.50 -5.10
N GLN A 59 -22.03 -12.14 -5.34
CA GLN A 59 -21.26 -11.91 -6.55
C GLN A 59 -21.68 -12.86 -7.68
N LYS A 60 -21.68 -12.35 -8.91
CA LYS A 60 -21.96 -13.15 -10.11
C LYS A 60 -20.93 -14.26 -10.25
N PRO A 61 -21.32 -15.51 -10.40
CA PRO A 61 -20.38 -16.58 -10.68
C PRO A 61 -19.69 -16.36 -12.04
N PRO A 62 -18.38 -16.61 -12.15
CA PRO A 62 -17.64 -16.39 -13.41
C PRO A 62 -18.20 -17.21 -14.58
N ASN A 63 -18.75 -18.37 -14.31
CA ASN A 63 -19.27 -19.30 -15.32
C ASN A 63 -20.55 -18.84 -16.03
N ILE A 64 -21.18 -17.76 -15.59
CA ILE A 64 -22.37 -17.18 -16.26
C ILE A 64 -22.02 -15.93 -17.08
N ALA A 65 -20.79 -15.43 -16.99
CA ALA A 65 -20.37 -14.15 -17.58
C ALA A 65 -20.58 -14.05 -19.10
N GLY A 66 -20.55 -15.16 -19.82
CA GLY A 66 -20.77 -15.21 -21.29
C GLY A 66 -22.18 -15.59 -21.73
N ASN A 67 -23.14 -15.80 -20.80
CA ASN A 67 -24.47 -16.28 -21.13
C ASN A 67 -25.57 -15.36 -20.59
N PRO A 68 -26.21 -14.54 -21.47
CA PRO A 68 -27.24 -13.58 -21.05
C PRO A 68 -28.44 -14.21 -20.32
N GLU A 69 -28.88 -15.37 -20.74
CA GLU A 69 -30.03 -16.04 -20.13
C GLU A 69 -29.74 -16.48 -18.70
N ARG A 70 -28.54 -17.05 -18.48
CA ARG A 70 -28.09 -17.43 -17.13
C ARG A 70 -27.88 -16.22 -16.23
N GLN A 71 -27.39 -15.10 -16.78
CA GLN A 71 -27.27 -13.85 -16.04
C GLN A 71 -28.64 -13.32 -15.63
N ALA A 72 -29.63 -13.32 -16.53
CA ALA A 72 -30.99 -12.88 -16.23
C ALA A 72 -31.63 -13.77 -15.16
N ALA A 73 -31.52 -15.08 -15.28
CA ALA A 73 -32.03 -16.02 -14.27
C ALA A 73 -31.36 -15.84 -12.90
N TRP A 74 -30.06 -15.54 -12.87
CA TRP A 74 -29.33 -15.26 -11.65
C TRP A 74 -29.80 -13.94 -11.02
N LEU A 75 -29.98 -12.88 -11.82
CA LEU A 75 -30.49 -11.58 -11.36
C LEU A 75 -31.91 -11.68 -10.78
N ASP A 76 -32.77 -12.48 -11.40
CA ASP A 76 -34.15 -12.74 -10.89
C ASP A 76 -34.09 -13.41 -9.51
N LYS A 77 -33.18 -14.37 -9.31
CA LYS A 77 -32.96 -14.99 -8.00
C LYS A 77 -32.49 -13.99 -6.94
N VAL A 78 -31.58 -13.09 -7.29
CA VAL A 78 -31.02 -12.07 -6.37
C VAL A 78 -32.04 -10.98 -6.08
N ARG A 79 -32.96 -10.72 -7.00
CA ARG A 79 -34.05 -9.72 -6.85
C ARG A 79 -34.91 -9.96 -5.62
N GLY A 80 -35.06 -11.21 -5.17
CA GLY A 80 -35.74 -11.55 -3.92
C GLY A 80 -35.16 -10.85 -2.68
N GLY A 81 -33.83 -10.59 -2.66
CA GLY A 81 -33.15 -9.92 -1.56
C GLY A 81 -32.87 -8.44 -1.79
N THR A 82 -32.74 -7.99 -3.05
CA THR A 82 -32.36 -6.60 -3.40
C THR A 82 -33.50 -5.77 -3.98
N GLY A 83 -34.63 -6.40 -4.28
CA GLY A 83 -35.85 -5.73 -4.76
C GLY A 83 -35.63 -4.91 -6.03
N GLY A 84 -36.18 -3.71 -6.07
CA GLY A 84 -36.07 -2.80 -7.21
C GLY A 84 -34.66 -2.25 -7.46
N TRP A 85 -33.75 -2.37 -6.49
CA TRP A 85 -32.38 -1.91 -6.62
C TRP A 85 -31.50 -2.82 -7.49
N THR A 86 -31.93 -4.05 -7.78
CA THR A 86 -31.16 -5.05 -8.53
C THR A 86 -30.57 -4.51 -9.82
N SER A 87 -31.37 -3.83 -10.63
CA SER A 87 -30.93 -3.31 -11.94
C SER A 87 -29.90 -2.19 -11.81
N ILE A 88 -30.05 -1.33 -10.81
CA ILE A 88 -29.10 -0.23 -10.54
C ILE A 88 -27.77 -0.81 -10.03
N LEU A 89 -27.83 -1.74 -9.08
CA LEU A 89 -26.65 -2.39 -8.53
C LEU A 89 -25.90 -3.18 -9.61
N ASP A 90 -26.62 -3.84 -10.53
CA ASP A 90 -26.02 -4.54 -11.64
C ASP A 90 -25.34 -3.59 -12.63
N ALA A 91 -26.01 -2.52 -13.03
CA ALA A 91 -25.47 -1.49 -13.94
C ALA A 91 -24.22 -0.82 -13.38
N LEU A 92 -24.14 -0.62 -12.05
CA LEU A 92 -22.96 -0.08 -11.37
C LEU A 92 -21.87 -1.12 -11.11
N GLY A 93 -22.08 -2.40 -11.46
CA GLY A 93 -21.11 -3.48 -11.31
C GLY A 93 -20.96 -4.01 -9.87
N PHE A 94 -21.91 -3.74 -8.97
CA PHE A 94 -21.83 -4.20 -7.57
C PHE A 94 -21.90 -5.72 -7.43
N PHE A 95 -22.53 -6.42 -8.36
CA PHE A 95 -22.55 -7.90 -8.40
C PHE A 95 -21.31 -8.50 -9.08
N SER A 96 -20.42 -7.67 -9.57
CA SER A 96 -19.11 -8.04 -10.13
C SER A 96 -18.04 -7.10 -9.59
N MET A 97 -18.12 -6.75 -8.29
CA MET A 97 -17.38 -5.66 -7.67
C MET A 97 -15.88 -5.74 -7.95
N PHE A 98 -15.28 -6.90 -7.71
CA PHE A 98 -13.83 -7.08 -7.81
C PHE A 98 -13.28 -7.04 -9.24
N SER A 99 -14.15 -7.15 -10.25
CA SER A 99 -13.80 -6.97 -11.68
C SER A 99 -14.39 -5.70 -12.28
N SER A 100 -15.10 -4.88 -11.49
CA SER A 100 -15.70 -3.64 -11.94
C SER A 100 -14.64 -2.58 -12.24
N ILE A 101 -14.89 -1.77 -13.27
CA ILE A 101 -14.00 -0.67 -13.65
C ILE A 101 -13.75 0.30 -12.49
N PRO A 102 -14.75 0.75 -11.72
CA PRO A 102 -14.52 1.63 -10.57
C PRO A 102 -13.57 1.04 -9.53
N PHE A 103 -13.74 -0.25 -9.21
CA PHE A 103 -12.86 -0.93 -8.25
C PHE A 103 -11.42 -1.01 -8.76
N LEU A 104 -11.23 -1.42 -10.02
CA LEU A 104 -9.90 -1.52 -10.62
C LEU A 104 -9.21 -0.16 -10.73
N VAL A 105 -9.95 0.91 -11.03
CA VAL A 105 -9.40 2.27 -11.05
C VAL A 105 -8.93 2.70 -9.66
N VAL A 106 -9.75 2.49 -8.62
CA VAL A 106 -9.37 2.84 -7.24
C VAL A 106 -8.16 2.03 -6.79
N MET A 107 -8.12 0.74 -7.11
CA MET A 107 -6.97 -0.14 -6.86
C MET A 107 -5.70 0.35 -7.57
N GLY A 108 -5.81 0.74 -8.85
CA GLY A 108 -4.70 1.29 -9.62
C GLY A 108 -4.19 2.60 -9.01
N LEU A 109 -5.09 3.53 -8.64
CA LEU A 109 -4.73 4.78 -7.97
C LEU A 109 -4.05 4.51 -6.61
N LEU A 110 -4.53 3.53 -5.85
CA LEU A 110 -3.93 3.12 -4.59
C LEU A 110 -2.52 2.57 -4.81
N ALA A 111 -2.31 1.71 -5.82
CA ALA A 111 -0.99 1.20 -6.16
C ALA A 111 -0.01 2.32 -6.50
N VAL A 112 -0.43 3.28 -7.36
CA VAL A 112 0.38 4.45 -7.72
C VAL A 112 0.68 5.30 -6.48
N SER A 113 -0.30 5.51 -5.59
CA SER A 113 -0.10 6.26 -4.35
C SER A 113 0.92 5.59 -3.42
N ILE A 114 0.85 4.27 -3.26
CA ILE A 114 1.82 3.51 -2.46
C ILE A 114 3.23 3.62 -3.05
N ILE A 115 3.36 3.50 -4.37
CA ILE A 115 4.64 3.64 -5.08
C ILE A 115 5.20 5.06 -4.87
N ALA A 116 4.39 6.10 -5.09
CA ALA A 116 4.80 7.49 -4.93
C ALA A 116 5.21 7.81 -3.48
N CYS A 117 4.43 7.36 -2.49
CA CYS A 117 4.76 7.50 -1.08
C CYS A 117 6.08 6.81 -0.73
N THR A 118 6.27 5.60 -1.23
CA THR A 118 7.46 4.78 -0.93
C THR A 118 8.70 5.40 -1.55
N THR A 119 8.66 5.75 -2.84
CA THR A 119 9.79 6.37 -3.53
C THR A 119 10.17 7.72 -2.93
N HIS A 120 9.18 8.52 -2.51
CA HIS A 120 9.42 9.80 -1.83
C HIS A 120 10.11 9.62 -0.47
N ARG A 121 9.80 8.54 0.26
CA ARG A 121 10.36 8.28 1.60
C ARG A 121 11.73 7.60 1.60
N ILE A 122 12.07 6.84 0.57
CA ILE A 122 13.35 6.10 0.51
C ILE A 122 14.57 7.00 0.79
N PRO A 123 14.76 8.16 0.12
CA PRO A 123 15.93 8.99 0.36
C PRO A 123 15.98 9.55 1.79
N VAL A 124 14.82 9.86 2.39
CA VAL A 124 14.73 10.36 3.77
C VAL A 124 15.15 9.27 4.76
N ILE A 125 14.62 8.05 4.58
CA ILE A 125 14.96 6.88 5.42
C ILE A 125 16.43 6.52 5.26
N TRP A 126 16.93 6.51 4.03
CA TRP A 126 18.32 6.24 3.72
C TRP A 126 19.27 7.22 4.40
N LYS A 127 18.95 8.51 4.28
CA LYS A 127 19.73 9.56 4.94
C LYS A 127 19.72 9.41 6.47
N ALA A 128 18.55 9.16 7.05
CA ALA A 128 18.41 8.95 8.49
C ALA A 128 19.16 7.71 8.98
N ALA A 129 19.14 6.61 8.22
CA ALA A 129 19.86 5.38 8.58
C ALA A 129 21.38 5.53 8.47
N ARG A 130 21.89 6.22 7.43
CA ARG A 130 23.32 6.38 7.23
C ARG A 130 23.91 7.57 7.98
N HIS A 131 23.20 8.68 8.02
CA HIS A 131 23.64 9.96 8.58
C HIS A 131 22.60 10.49 9.58
N PRO A 132 22.44 9.84 10.75
CA PRO A 132 21.54 10.32 11.78
C PRO A 132 21.97 11.68 12.32
N HIS A 133 21.02 12.42 12.87
CA HIS A 133 21.31 13.68 13.54
C HIS A 133 21.99 13.42 14.89
N VAL A 134 23.33 13.44 14.90
CA VAL A 134 24.13 13.22 16.11
C VAL A 134 24.05 14.44 17.02
N ARG A 135 24.12 15.65 16.43
CA ARG A 135 24.09 16.90 17.18
C ARG A 135 22.66 17.39 17.36
N VAL A 136 22.24 17.49 18.60
CA VAL A 136 20.93 17.99 18.99
C VAL A 136 21.07 19.22 19.89
N LYS A 137 20.07 20.10 19.88
CA LYS A 137 20.04 21.28 20.78
C LYS A 137 19.77 20.81 22.22
N PRO A 138 20.27 21.53 23.25
CA PRO A 138 20.00 21.18 24.66
C PRO A 138 18.53 20.96 24.97
N ARG A 139 17.64 21.77 24.37
CA ARG A 139 16.19 21.61 24.51
C ARG A 139 15.67 20.22 24.12
N PHE A 140 16.37 19.50 23.24
CA PHE A 140 15.99 18.12 22.89
C PHE A 140 15.93 17.22 24.14
N PHE A 141 16.93 17.33 25.01
CA PHE A 141 16.99 16.56 26.25
C PHE A 141 15.92 16.98 27.26
N ASP A 142 15.48 18.25 27.22
CA ASP A 142 14.45 18.76 28.13
C ASP A 142 13.05 18.26 27.78
N VAL A 143 12.79 18.04 26.48
CA VAL A 143 11.48 17.57 26.00
C VAL A 143 11.42 16.05 25.73
N ALA A 144 12.54 15.33 25.84
CA ALA A 144 12.58 13.89 25.61
C ALA A 144 11.72 13.15 26.63
N GLY A 145 10.82 12.28 26.16
CA GLY A 145 9.91 11.51 27.02
C GLY A 145 10.64 10.50 27.92
N LEU A 146 11.74 9.93 27.44
CA LEU A 146 12.64 9.08 28.21
C LEU A 146 13.98 9.79 28.33
N ARG A 147 14.30 10.19 29.53
CA ARG A 147 15.57 10.85 29.83
C ARG A 147 16.06 10.46 31.23
N THR A 148 17.37 10.39 31.37
CA THR A 148 18.00 10.26 32.70
C THR A 148 19.13 11.28 32.80
N ARG A 149 19.42 11.68 34.01
CA ARG A 149 20.53 12.58 34.34
C ARG A 149 21.30 11.97 35.49
N PHE A 150 22.59 11.93 35.37
CA PHE A 150 23.47 11.48 36.45
C PHE A 150 24.67 12.42 36.57
N PHE A 151 25.29 12.42 37.71
CA PHE A 151 26.51 13.20 38.01
C PHE A 151 27.68 12.24 38.18
N THR A 152 28.82 12.63 37.70
CA THR A 152 30.06 11.87 37.80
C THR A 152 31.22 12.82 38.11
N SER A 153 32.22 12.32 38.82
CA SER A 153 33.48 13.01 39.08
C SER A 153 34.51 12.82 37.96
N ARG A 154 34.20 12.01 36.95
CA ARG A 154 35.10 11.77 35.82
C ARG A 154 35.11 12.95 34.86
N GLU A 155 36.22 13.15 34.19
CA GLU A 155 36.28 14.08 33.06
C GLU A 155 35.22 13.67 31.98
N PRO A 156 34.66 14.67 31.30
CA PRO A 156 33.55 14.41 30.33
C PRO A 156 33.92 13.40 29.23
N ASP A 157 35.15 13.41 28.74
CA ASP A 157 35.60 12.49 27.70
C ASP A 157 35.72 11.07 28.24
N ASP A 158 36.29 10.87 29.43
CA ASP A 158 36.43 9.58 30.08
C ASP A 158 35.05 8.98 30.41
N ALA A 159 34.12 9.81 30.87
CA ALA A 159 32.75 9.38 31.13
C ALA A 159 32.05 8.91 29.86
N LEU A 160 32.21 9.66 28.76
CA LEU A 160 31.66 9.29 27.46
C LEU A 160 32.29 8.01 26.93
N ASP A 161 33.61 7.80 27.10
CA ASP A 161 34.32 6.62 26.66
C ASP A 161 33.80 5.33 27.34
N VAL A 162 33.52 5.42 28.62
CA VAL A 162 32.90 4.29 29.35
C VAL A 162 31.53 3.94 28.78
N ILE A 163 30.68 4.94 28.53
CA ILE A 163 29.33 4.73 27.95
C ILE A 163 29.44 4.16 26.54
N VAL A 164 30.35 4.68 25.71
CA VAL A 164 30.58 4.20 24.34
C VAL A 164 31.09 2.77 24.32
N ALA A 165 32.03 2.44 25.22
CA ALA A 165 32.56 1.08 25.32
C ALA A 165 31.49 0.07 25.72
N ASP A 166 30.67 0.42 26.68
CA ASP A 166 29.54 -0.42 27.14
C ASP A 166 28.51 -0.59 26.03
N ALA A 167 28.10 0.49 25.36
CA ALA A 167 27.15 0.45 24.26
C ALA A 167 27.64 -0.46 23.11
N ARG A 168 28.92 -0.42 22.77
CA ARG A 168 29.52 -1.31 21.76
C ARG A 168 29.48 -2.78 22.20
N ARG A 169 29.74 -3.08 23.45
CA ARG A 169 29.62 -4.46 24.01
C ARG A 169 28.22 -4.99 23.87
N HIS A 170 27.20 -4.13 23.97
CA HIS A 170 25.80 -4.49 23.77
C HIS A 170 25.34 -4.45 22.30
N GLY A 171 26.28 -4.32 21.34
CA GLY A 171 25.98 -4.36 19.90
C GLY A 171 25.30 -3.11 19.35
N LEU A 172 25.43 -1.98 20.03
CA LEU A 172 24.92 -0.69 19.52
C LEU A 172 25.92 -0.08 18.55
N ARG A 173 25.40 0.52 17.47
CA ARG A 173 26.20 1.38 16.62
C ARG A 173 26.42 2.71 17.35
N VAL A 174 27.64 3.20 17.37
CA VAL A 174 28.03 4.44 18.06
C VAL A 174 28.62 5.41 17.06
N ILE A 175 28.08 6.62 17.04
CA ILE A 175 28.60 7.75 16.26
C ILE A 175 28.87 8.91 17.23
N ARG A 176 30.17 9.28 17.39
CA ARG A 176 30.57 10.37 18.29
C ARG A 176 30.41 11.73 17.62
N ASP A 177 30.09 12.75 18.41
CA ASP A 177 30.14 14.14 17.98
C ASP A 177 31.49 14.75 18.41
N ASP A 178 32.49 14.57 17.57
CA ASP A 178 33.85 15.10 17.82
C ASP A 178 34.00 16.57 17.40
N LYS A 179 32.99 17.14 16.74
CA LYS A 179 33.05 18.51 16.17
C LYS A 179 32.23 19.56 16.93
N GLY A 180 31.51 19.15 17.97
CA GLY A 180 30.63 20.05 18.72
C GLY A 180 31.28 20.69 19.93
N PRO A 181 30.70 21.80 20.45
CA PRO A 181 31.13 22.41 21.70
C PRO A 181 30.83 21.55 22.92
N GLY A 182 30.00 20.53 22.78
CA GLY A 182 29.64 19.54 23.81
C GLY A 182 30.10 18.14 23.42
N ARG A 183 30.34 17.31 24.45
CA ARG A 183 30.67 15.89 24.26
C ARG A 183 29.38 15.12 24.12
N GLY A 184 29.24 14.33 23.05
CA GLY A 184 28.04 13.56 22.80
C GLY A 184 28.29 12.37 21.92
N ALA A 185 27.38 11.40 21.98
CA ALA A 185 27.34 10.27 21.06
C ALA A 185 25.90 9.94 20.71
N TYR A 186 25.69 9.56 19.49
CA TYR A 186 24.45 8.94 19.02
C TYR A 186 24.64 7.42 19.07
N LEU A 187 23.68 6.74 19.66
CA LEU A 187 23.67 5.31 19.86
C LEU A 187 22.38 4.77 19.25
N ASP A 188 22.48 3.79 18.39
CA ASP A 188 21.30 3.10 17.86
C ASP A 188 21.53 1.60 17.70
N ARG A 189 20.39 0.90 17.62
CA ARG A 189 20.31 -0.49 17.19
C ARG A 189 19.26 -0.57 16.09
N ASN A 190 19.53 -1.36 15.07
CA ASN A 190 18.57 -1.57 13.99
C ASN A 190 18.25 -0.30 13.16
N ALA A 191 19.28 0.48 12.82
CA ALA A 191 19.16 1.70 11.99
C ALA A 191 18.40 1.47 10.67
N TRP A 192 18.35 0.24 10.18
CA TRP A 192 17.65 -0.18 8.96
C TRP A 192 16.19 -0.57 9.16
N MET A 193 15.71 -0.62 10.41
CA MET A 193 14.33 -1.02 10.71
C MET A 193 13.25 -0.21 9.97
N PRO A 194 13.42 1.10 9.72
CA PRO A 194 12.46 1.88 8.93
C PRO A 194 12.27 1.38 7.49
N PHE A 195 13.24 0.62 6.93
CA PHE A 195 13.09 -0.04 5.62
C PHE A 195 12.06 -1.17 5.62
N GLY A 196 11.67 -1.69 6.78
CA GLY A 196 10.56 -2.63 6.88
C GLY A 196 9.27 -2.10 6.26
N THR A 197 9.01 -0.79 6.38
CA THR A 197 7.85 -0.15 5.71
C THR A 197 7.99 -0.18 4.19
N VAL A 198 9.19 0.06 3.66
CA VAL A 198 9.45 -0.01 2.21
C VAL A 198 9.21 -1.42 1.71
N LEU A 199 9.72 -2.43 2.43
CA LEU A 199 9.52 -3.84 2.09
C LEU A 199 8.04 -4.22 2.11
N ALA A 200 7.29 -3.82 3.14
CA ALA A 200 5.86 -4.08 3.25
C ALA A 200 5.06 -3.43 2.10
N HIS A 201 5.34 -2.18 1.76
CA HIS A 201 4.69 -1.50 0.63
C HIS A 201 5.03 -2.17 -0.70
N THR A 202 6.30 -2.54 -0.92
CA THR A 202 6.72 -3.24 -2.14
C THR A 202 6.02 -4.60 -2.26
N ALA A 203 5.95 -5.37 -1.18
CA ALA A 203 5.24 -6.64 -1.16
C ALA A 203 3.76 -6.46 -1.50
N PHE A 204 3.12 -5.43 -0.95
CA PHE A 204 1.72 -5.13 -1.26
C PHE A 204 1.49 -4.79 -2.74
N VAL A 205 2.36 -3.97 -3.34
CA VAL A 205 2.30 -3.65 -4.78
C VAL A 205 2.51 -4.90 -5.63
N VAL A 206 3.44 -5.77 -5.26
CA VAL A 206 3.67 -7.04 -5.97
C VAL A 206 2.44 -7.96 -5.90
N ILE A 207 1.79 -8.05 -4.73
CA ILE A 207 0.55 -8.82 -4.55
C ILE A 207 -0.56 -8.24 -5.43
N MET A 208 -0.73 -6.92 -5.46
CA MET A 208 -1.73 -6.27 -6.32
C MET A 208 -1.45 -6.53 -7.81
N ALA A 209 -0.19 -6.42 -8.24
CA ALA A 209 0.21 -6.74 -9.60
C ALA A 209 -0.07 -8.21 -9.93
N GLY A 210 0.25 -9.14 -9.03
CA GLY A 210 -0.06 -10.56 -9.16
C GLY A 210 -1.56 -10.82 -9.29
N PHE A 211 -2.39 -10.11 -8.52
CA PHE A 211 -3.84 -10.18 -8.65
C PHE A 211 -4.33 -9.73 -10.04
N VAL A 212 -3.82 -8.60 -10.55
CA VAL A 212 -4.17 -8.11 -11.88
C VAL A 212 -3.73 -9.11 -12.95
N VAL A 213 -2.51 -9.61 -12.90
CA VAL A 213 -2.02 -10.64 -13.83
C VAL A 213 -2.90 -11.88 -13.76
N SER A 214 -3.21 -12.38 -12.57
CA SER A 214 -4.07 -13.54 -12.38
C SER A 214 -5.48 -13.32 -12.93
N SER A 215 -6.05 -12.12 -12.79
CA SER A 215 -7.38 -11.80 -13.32
C SER A 215 -7.42 -11.71 -14.85
N LEU A 216 -6.30 -11.34 -15.48
CA LEU A 216 -6.19 -11.20 -16.93
C LEU A 216 -5.78 -12.50 -17.63
N THR A 217 -4.97 -13.33 -16.98
CA THR A 217 -4.40 -14.55 -17.58
C THR A 217 -4.92 -15.84 -16.96
N GLY A 218 -5.49 -15.76 -15.76
CA GLY A 218 -6.04 -16.88 -15.04
C GLY A 218 -7.36 -17.38 -15.66
N PHE A 219 -7.60 -18.66 -15.54
CA PHE A 219 -8.90 -19.26 -15.89
C PHE A 219 -9.39 -20.12 -14.73
N ARG A 220 -10.69 -20.34 -14.69
CA ARG A 220 -11.34 -21.20 -13.72
C ARG A 220 -12.40 -22.05 -14.43
N ASP A 221 -12.24 -23.36 -14.39
CA ASP A 221 -13.22 -24.31 -14.88
C ASP A 221 -13.91 -24.99 -13.68
N GLU A 222 -15.17 -24.62 -13.40
CA GLU A 222 -15.94 -25.15 -12.28
C GLU A 222 -16.54 -26.52 -12.58
N ARG A 223 -16.48 -26.98 -13.83
CA ARG A 223 -17.05 -28.27 -14.29
C ARG A 223 -15.99 -29.18 -14.87
N PHE A 224 -14.73 -29.02 -14.44
CA PHE A 224 -13.67 -29.89 -14.89
C PHE A 224 -13.79 -31.26 -14.19
N ALA A 225 -14.60 -32.15 -14.78
CA ALA A 225 -14.78 -33.52 -14.29
C ALA A 225 -13.63 -34.41 -14.75
N LEU A 226 -13.04 -35.15 -13.82
CA LEU A 226 -12.03 -36.17 -14.10
C LEU A 226 -12.62 -37.54 -13.85
N THR A 227 -12.42 -38.44 -14.81
CA THR A 227 -12.73 -39.87 -14.66
C THR A 227 -11.45 -40.60 -14.27
N ILE A 228 -11.52 -41.48 -13.28
CA ILE A 228 -10.35 -42.25 -12.81
C ILE A 228 -9.73 -43.04 -13.96
N GLY A 229 -8.40 -42.90 -14.14
CA GLY A 229 -7.63 -43.59 -15.15
C GLY A 229 -7.77 -43.01 -16.57
N TYR A 230 -8.46 -41.87 -16.75
CA TYR A 230 -8.56 -41.19 -18.04
C TYR A 230 -7.95 -39.82 -17.97
N PRO A 231 -6.78 -39.60 -18.61
CA PRO A 231 -6.17 -38.27 -18.66
C PRO A 231 -7.03 -37.32 -19.51
N ARG A 232 -7.18 -36.08 -19.01
CA ARG A 232 -7.92 -35.01 -19.70
C ARG A 232 -7.08 -33.76 -19.78
N GLU A 233 -7.04 -33.17 -20.97
CA GLU A 233 -6.38 -31.87 -21.14
C GLU A 233 -7.14 -30.79 -20.38
N VAL A 234 -6.39 -29.97 -19.64
CA VAL A 234 -6.93 -28.82 -18.92
C VAL A 234 -7.45 -27.77 -19.88
N GLY A 235 -6.92 -27.72 -21.09
CA GLY A 235 -7.29 -26.75 -22.12
C GLY A 235 -6.65 -25.37 -21.89
N HIS A 236 -7.30 -24.34 -22.38
CA HIS A 236 -6.86 -22.93 -22.27
C HIS A 236 -5.44 -22.66 -22.79
N GLY A 237 -4.93 -23.51 -23.69
CA GLY A 237 -3.58 -23.39 -24.25
C GLY A 237 -2.44 -23.71 -23.25
N THR A 238 -2.75 -24.31 -22.11
CA THR A 238 -1.74 -24.60 -21.07
C THR A 238 -0.85 -25.79 -21.37
N GLY A 239 -1.26 -26.70 -22.26
CA GLY A 239 -0.58 -27.97 -22.50
C GLY A 239 -0.57 -28.92 -21.30
N LEU A 240 -1.29 -28.62 -20.25
CA LEU A 240 -1.40 -29.43 -19.04
C LEU A 240 -2.44 -30.54 -19.23
N VAL A 241 -2.11 -31.74 -18.72
CA VAL A 241 -3.02 -32.87 -18.66
C VAL A 241 -3.21 -33.24 -17.19
N ALA A 242 -4.46 -33.39 -16.77
CA ALA A 242 -4.82 -33.85 -15.44
C ALA A 242 -5.40 -35.26 -15.50
N GLU A 243 -4.97 -36.12 -14.58
CA GLU A 243 -5.47 -37.50 -14.44
C GLU A 243 -5.81 -37.78 -12.97
N ALA A 244 -7.00 -38.30 -12.72
CA ALA A 244 -7.36 -38.81 -11.41
C ALA A 244 -6.88 -40.25 -11.27
N THR A 245 -5.91 -40.52 -10.42
CA THR A 245 -5.34 -41.85 -10.18
C THR A 245 -6.14 -42.66 -9.18
N GLY A 246 -7.02 -42.02 -8.44
CA GLY A 246 -7.89 -42.69 -7.48
C GLY A 246 -8.86 -41.70 -6.84
N PHE A 247 -9.96 -42.23 -6.32
CA PHE A 247 -10.94 -41.53 -5.52
C PHE A 247 -11.21 -42.31 -4.25
N ARG A 248 -11.17 -41.62 -3.11
CA ARG A 248 -11.53 -42.21 -1.82
C ARG A 248 -12.53 -41.27 -1.15
N ASP A 249 -13.67 -41.84 -0.78
CA ASP A 249 -14.68 -41.14 -0.01
C ASP A 249 -14.67 -41.65 1.43
N THR A 250 -14.92 -40.77 2.40
CA THR A 250 -14.97 -41.11 3.82
C THR A 250 -16.30 -40.62 4.35
N TYR A 251 -17.16 -41.54 4.73
CA TYR A 251 -18.45 -41.21 5.30
C TYR A 251 -18.36 -41.16 6.82
N TYR A 252 -19.16 -40.31 7.43
CA TYR A 252 -19.41 -40.35 8.87
C TYR A 252 -20.16 -41.62 9.26
N GLU A 253 -20.12 -42.01 10.52
CA GLU A 253 -20.81 -43.23 11.02
C GLU A 253 -22.31 -43.22 10.77
N ASN A 254 -22.91 -42.04 10.58
CA ASN A 254 -24.33 -41.87 10.21
C ASN A 254 -24.62 -42.02 8.70
N GLY A 255 -23.61 -42.34 7.88
CA GLY A 255 -23.72 -42.48 6.43
C GLY A 255 -23.76 -41.16 5.64
N ALA A 256 -23.56 -40.00 6.27
CA ALA A 256 -23.47 -38.73 5.58
C ALA A 256 -22.06 -38.56 4.97
N PRO A 257 -21.89 -37.95 3.75
CA PRO A 257 -20.63 -37.64 3.12
C PRO A 257 -19.87 -36.53 3.81
#